data_c544055772a9cd40c1796dbe34f8ff2a
#
_entry.id   c544055772a9cd40c1796dbe34f8ff2a
#
_cell.length_a   1.000
_cell.length_b   1.000
_cell.length_c   1.000
_cell.angle_alpha   90.00
_cell.angle_beta   90.00
_cell.angle_gamma   90.00
#
_symmetry.space_group_name_H-M   'P 1'
#
loop_
_entity.id
_entity.type
_entity.pdbx_description
1 polymer ?
#
loop_
_entity_poly.entity_id
_entity_poly.type
_entity_poly.pdbx_seq_one_letter_code
_entity_poly.pdbx_strand_id
1 'polypeptide(L)'
;VIGSRPADGSGQILLYRSKNGFEWEFVSILAKNQNRYGKMWECPDFFELDGKYVLLTSPQDMLPEGLEFHNGNGTLCIIGELDPETHTLKEQFCQGVDYGIDYYAMQTLLAPDGRRIMIAWMQNWDTLAYRCNDSGWFAQMSLPRELSVKNGRLYQVPIRELNAMRANKVEYNNVVIKDTRLTLDQIEGRTVDLELVIRPADKDNLYKKFELCFAENEKYHSTLCFRPDESVLKIDRKFSGSERALVHQSSCLVNGDSNELKLRVILDKFSVEVFINDGEQVMSAVILTKQEAKGISFFADGAAKLDIVTVSYTHLRAHETAANLV
;
A
#
# COMPACT_ATOMS: atom_id res chain seq x y z
N VAL A 1 11.50 18.94 9.99
CA VAL A 1 10.18 18.78 10.64
C VAL A 1 10.28 17.78 11.78
N ILE A 2 9.47 17.95 12.84
CA ILE A 2 9.45 17.09 14.02
C ILE A 2 7.99 16.86 14.42
N GLY A 3 7.62 15.58 14.62
CA GLY A 3 6.31 15.20 15.16
C GLY A 3 6.21 15.56 16.64
N SER A 4 5.03 15.95 17.07
CA SER A 4 4.78 16.40 18.44
C SER A 4 3.35 16.10 18.88
N ARG A 5 3.17 15.94 20.19
CA ARG A 5 1.87 15.82 20.85
C ARG A 5 1.77 16.86 21.96
N PRO A 6 1.08 17.98 21.74
CA PRO A 6 0.85 18.98 22.78
C PRO A 6 -0.11 18.51 23.86
N ALA A 7 -0.25 19.35 24.93
CA ALA A 7 -1.07 19.02 26.09
C ALA A 7 -2.56 18.79 25.78
N ASP A 8 -3.07 19.39 24.71
CA ASP A 8 -4.45 19.20 24.23
C ASP A 8 -4.67 17.83 23.54
N GLY A 9 -3.59 17.03 23.38
CA GLY A 9 -3.65 15.70 22.79
C GLY A 9 -3.82 15.67 21.28
N SER A 10 -3.71 16.81 20.58
CA SER A 10 -3.74 16.87 19.12
C SER A 10 -2.34 16.64 18.54
N GLY A 11 -2.24 15.84 17.47
CA GLY A 11 -0.98 15.70 16.74
C GLY A 11 -0.61 17.00 16.02
N GLN A 12 0.67 17.33 15.97
CA GLN A 12 1.18 18.48 15.26
C GLN A 12 2.60 18.25 14.74
N ILE A 13 2.96 19.01 13.71
CA ILE A 13 4.31 19.03 13.14
C ILE A 13 4.94 20.39 13.39
N LEU A 14 6.11 20.38 14.01
CA LEU A 14 6.93 21.55 14.25
C LEU A 14 7.93 21.72 13.10
N LEU A 15 8.07 22.95 12.62
CA LEU A 15 9.07 23.34 11.62
C LEU A 15 10.24 24.04 12.32
N TYR A 16 11.44 23.54 12.07
CA TYR A 16 12.70 24.13 12.49
C TYR A 16 13.58 24.41 11.29
N ARG A 17 14.43 25.40 11.41
CA ARG A 17 15.41 25.80 10.38
C ARG A 17 16.80 25.85 10.98
N SER A 18 17.81 25.41 10.21
CA SER A 18 19.21 25.54 10.56
C SER A 18 20.03 25.99 9.35
N LYS A 19 21.12 26.72 9.58
CA LYS A 19 22.11 27.12 8.57
C LYS A 19 23.30 26.17 8.52
N ASN A 20 23.55 25.43 9.59
CA ASN A 20 24.78 24.62 9.75
C ASN A 20 24.51 23.17 10.21
N GLY A 21 23.25 22.79 10.45
CA GLY A 21 22.85 21.49 10.93
C GLY A 21 23.05 21.24 12.44
N PHE A 22 23.64 22.20 13.17
CA PHE A 22 23.93 22.09 14.61
C PHE A 22 23.05 23.00 15.44
N GLU A 23 22.82 24.23 14.98
CA GLU A 23 21.97 25.22 15.65
C GLU A 23 20.64 25.32 14.93
N TRP A 24 19.54 25.12 15.65
CA TRP A 24 18.20 25.05 15.11
C TRP A 24 17.32 26.12 15.75
N GLU A 25 16.60 26.87 14.94
CA GLU A 25 15.58 27.80 15.37
C GLU A 25 14.17 27.29 15.04
N PHE A 26 13.25 27.47 15.97
CA PHE A 26 11.83 27.19 15.73
C PHE A 26 11.27 28.21 14.74
N VAL A 27 10.56 27.76 13.73
CA VAL A 27 9.96 28.61 12.69
C VAL A 27 8.46 28.71 12.93
N SER A 28 7.75 27.55 12.94
CA SER A 28 6.29 27.54 13.06
C SER A 28 5.77 26.17 13.51
N ILE A 29 4.49 26.12 13.85
CA ILE A 29 3.73 24.87 13.80
C ILE A 29 3.28 24.71 12.35
N LEU A 30 3.97 23.84 11.60
CA LEU A 30 3.72 23.61 10.18
C LEU A 30 2.30 23.13 9.90
N ALA A 31 1.84 22.15 10.70
CA ALA A 31 0.50 21.58 10.61
C ALA A 31 0.04 21.11 11.98
N LYS A 32 -1.27 21.18 12.23
CA LYS A 32 -1.91 20.73 13.45
C LYS A 32 -3.24 20.08 13.11
N ASN A 33 -3.54 18.90 13.69
CA ASN A 33 -4.70 18.10 13.32
C ASN A 33 -6.05 18.57 13.90
N GLN A 34 -6.02 19.42 14.93
CA GLN A 34 -7.23 19.88 15.63
C GLN A 34 -8.15 18.71 16.09
N ASN A 35 -7.55 17.61 16.56
CA ASN A 35 -8.21 16.36 16.96
C ASN A 35 -8.94 15.58 15.84
N ARG A 36 -8.56 15.79 14.59
CA ARG A 36 -9.14 15.12 13.42
C ARG A 36 -8.42 13.80 13.08
N TYR A 37 -7.08 13.78 13.15
CA TYR A 37 -6.27 12.66 12.67
C TYR A 37 -5.33 12.15 13.77
N GLY A 38 -5.89 11.44 14.77
CA GLY A 38 -5.11 10.86 15.85
C GLY A 38 -4.51 11.87 16.82
N LYS A 39 -3.71 11.39 17.75
CA LYS A 39 -3.20 12.17 18.88
C LYS A 39 -1.71 12.45 18.85
N MET A 40 -0.94 11.65 18.15
CA MET A 40 0.49 11.82 17.92
C MET A 40 0.77 11.64 16.44
N TRP A 41 1.57 12.52 15.85
CA TRP A 41 2.02 12.41 14.49
C TRP A 41 3.50 12.04 14.47
N GLU A 42 3.78 10.77 14.21
CA GLU A 42 5.13 10.23 14.13
C GLU A 42 5.70 10.30 12.71
N CYS A 43 7.01 10.18 12.62
CA CYS A 43 7.76 10.05 11.36
C CYS A 43 7.37 11.07 10.28
N PRO A 44 7.31 12.39 10.60
CA PRO A 44 6.93 13.36 9.59
C PRO A 44 8.00 13.46 8.49
N ASP A 45 7.52 13.56 7.25
CA ASP A 45 8.35 13.87 6.08
C ASP A 45 7.66 14.96 5.27
N PHE A 46 8.38 16.04 4.97
CA PHE A 46 7.82 17.23 4.34
C PHE A 46 8.67 17.66 3.14
N PHE A 47 8.07 17.73 1.97
CA PHE A 47 8.76 17.99 0.71
C PHE A 47 7.83 18.62 -0.33
N GLU A 48 8.43 19.16 -1.38
CA GLU A 48 7.74 19.60 -2.59
C GLU A 48 7.71 18.47 -3.62
N LEU A 49 6.56 18.25 -4.26
CA LEU A 49 6.35 17.27 -5.32
C LEU A 49 5.30 17.78 -6.31
N ASP A 50 5.66 17.83 -7.59
CA ASP A 50 4.78 18.24 -8.71
C ASP A 50 4.09 19.60 -8.45
N GLY A 51 4.83 20.55 -7.86
CA GLY A 51 4.35 21.90 -7.56
C GLY A 51 3.40 22.02 -6.37
N LYS A 52 3.32 20.98 -5.53
CA LYS A 52 2.59 20.99 -4.26
C LYS A 52 3.52 20.64 -3.10
N TYR A 53 3.18 21.10 -1.90
CA TYR A 53 3.79 20.63 -0.68
C TYR A 53 3.06 19.40 -0.17
N VAL A 54 3.83 18.38 0.18
CA VAL A 54 3.35 17.10 0.69
C VAL A 54 3.91 16.90 2.09
N LEU A 55 3.04 16.62 3.04
CA LEU A 55 3.39 16.20 4.38
C LEU A 55 2.90 14.75 4.58
N LEU A 56 3.83 13.84 4.78
CA LEU A 56 3.54 12.47 5.22
C LEU A 56 3.73 12.37 6.72
N THR A 57 2.89 11.60 7.40
CA THR A 57 3.05 11.31 8.82
C THR A 57 2.33 10.02 9.20
N SER A 58 2.72 9.44 10.32
CA SER A 58 2.15 8.20 10.86
C SER A 58 1.41 8.50 12.17
N PRO A 59 0.10 8.80 12.09
CA PRO A 59 -0.69 9.11 13.27
C PRO A 59 -0.92 7.89 14.16
N GLN A 60 -0.92 8.12 15.48
CA GLN A 60 -1.39 7.17 16.49
C GLN A 60 -2.76 7.55 17.03
N ASP A 61 -3.50 6.56 17.52
CA ASP A 61 -4.84 6.72 18.12
C ASP A 61 -5.84 7.40 17.15
N MET A 62 -5.83 7.03 15.88
CA MET A 62 -6.82 7.51 14.92
C MET A 62 -8.22 6.97 15.24
N LEU A 63 -9.23 7.75 14.94
CA LEU A 63 -10.61 7.30 14.84
C LEU A 63 -10.95 7.01 13.37
N PRO A 64 -11.86 6.06 13.10
CA PRO A 64 -12.23 5.75 11.73
C PRO A 64 -13.01 6.90 11.09
N GLU A 65 -12.73 7.17 9.81
CA GLU A 65 -13.47 8.12 8.99
C GLU A 65 -13.82 7.44 7.65
N GLY A 66 -15.00 6.84 7.59
CA GLY A 66 -15.42 6.02 6.44
C GLY A 66 -14.46 4.86 6.20
N LEU A 67 -14.05 4.69 4.94
CA LEU A 67 -12.99 3.77 4.51
C LEU A 67 -11.68 4.50 4.15
N GLU A 68 -11.61 5.81 4.38
CA GLU A 68 -10.40 6.60 4.16
C GLU A 68 -9.40 6.39 5.29
N PHE A 69 -9.86 6.40 6.52
CA PHE A 69 -9.04 6.17 7.70
C PHE A 69 -9.67 5.11 8.60
N HIS A 70 -8.91 4.09 8.96
CA HIS A 70 -9.32 3.14 9.99
C HIS A 70 -8.78 3.56 11.37
N ASN A 71 -9.32 2.96 12.42
CA ASN A 71 -8.88 3.22 13.79
C ASN A 71 -7.48 2.66 14.08
N GLY A 72 -6.81 3.25 15.09
CA GLY A 72 -5.51 2.80 15.57
C GLY A 72 -4.34 3.56 14.97
N ASN A 73 -3.30 2.84 14.57
CA ASN A 73 -2.10 3.43 13.99
C ASN A 73 -2.21 3.43 12.47
N GLY A 74 -2.14 4.61 11.87
CA GLY A 74 -2.42 4.81 10.45
C GLY A 74 -1.34 5.56 9.69
N THR A 75 -1.65 5.88 8.46
CA THR A 75 -0.82 6.68 7.56
C THR A 75 -1.61 7.86 7.03
N LEU A 76 -0.98 9.02 6.95
CA LEU A 76 -1.61 10.27 6.54
C LEU A 76 -0.73 11.01 5.54
N CYS A 77 -1.34 11.45 4.45
CA CYS A 77 -0.77 12.38 3.49
C CYS A 77 -1.62 13.64 3.47
N ILE A 78 -1.01 14.79 3.72
CA ILE A 78 -1.62 16.11 3.54
C ILE A 78 -0.93 16.78 2.36
N ILE A 79 -1.72 17.25 1.39
CA ILE A 79 -1.26 17.98 0.22
C ILE A 79 -1.81 19.40 0.30
N GLY A 80 -0.96 20.38 0.03
CA GLY A 80 -1.38 21.77 0.11
C GLY A 80 -0.35 22.77 -0.37
N GLU A 81 -0.48 23.99 0.13
CA GLU A 81 0.41 25.11 -0.16
C GLU A 81 1.06 25.62 1.13
N LEU A 82 2.35 25.92 1.06
CA LEU A 82 3.06 26.55 2.16
C LEU A 82 2.80 28.04 2.14
N ASP A 83 2.23 28.56 3.21
CA ASP A 83 2.08 30.01 3.39
C ASP A 83 3.47 30.65 3.59
N PRO A 84 3.88 31.59 2.73
CA PRO A 84 5.22 32.14 2.78
C PRO A 84 5.47 33.07 3.99
N GLU A 85 4.42 33.61 4.62
CA GLU A 85 4.56 34.53 5.76
C GLU A 85 4.53 33.76 7.08
N THR A 86 3.60 32.86 7.23
CA THR A 86 3.39 32.10 8.47
C THR A 86 4.16 30.79 8.52
N HIS A 87 4.66 30.30 7.38
CA HIS A 87 5.29 28.99 7.22
C HIS A 87 4.41 27.85 7.72
N THR A 88 3.09 27.93 7.48
CA THR A 88 2.11 26.89 7.78
C THR A 88 1.66 26.24 6.50
N LEU A 89 1.41 24.92 6.56
CA LEU A 89 0.83 24.16 5.45
C LEU A 89 -0.68 24.39 5.42
N LYS A 90 -1.16 25.01 4.35
CA LYS A 90 -2.60 25.14 4.07
C LYS A 90 -3.08 23.88 3.38
N GLU A 91 -3.75 23.02 4.12
CA GLU A 91 -4.33 21.77 3.60
C GLU A 91 -5.33 22.06 2.47
N GLN A 92 -5.12 21.44 1.31
CA GLN A 92 -6.06 21.41 0.18
C GLN A 92 -6.72 20.05 0.06
N PHE A 93 -5.99 18.98 0.39
CA PHE A 93 -6.46 17.61 0.32
C PHE A 93 -5.72 16.74 1.35
N CYS A 94 -6.41 15.73 1.87
CA CYS A 94 -5.77 14.72 2.69
C CYS A 94 -6.29 13.32 2.35
N GLN A 95 -5.42 12.31 2.51
CA GLN A 95 -5.71 10.91 2.21
C GLN A 95 -4.88 9.96 3.05
N GLY A 96 -5.30 8.69 3.13
CA GLY A 96 -4.45 7.61 3.57
C GLY A 96 -3.30 7.38 2.59
N VAL A 97 -2.11 6.99 3.10
CA VAL A 97 -1.00 6.61 2.23
C VAL A 97 -1.10 5.15 1.83
N ASP A 98 -1.51 4.30 2.76
CA ASP A 98 -1.76 2.88 2.50
C ASP A 98 -3.04 2.44 3.22
N TYR A 99 -3.91 1.77 2.51
CA TYR A 99 -5.22 1.31 2.98
C TYR A 99 -5.21 -0.16 3.41
N GLY A 100 -4.03 -0.77 3.45
CA GLY A 100 -3.84 -2.15 3.86
C GLY A 100 -3.82 -2.34 5.38
N ILE A 101 -3.22 -3.44 5.81
CA ILE A 101 -3.19 -3.84 7.22
C ILE A 101 -1.85 -3.46 7.86
N ASP A 102 -0.75 -3.62 7.13
CA ASP A 102 0.60 -3.51 7.66
C ASP A 102 1.41 -2.49 6.86
N TYR A 103 1.33 -1.23 7.25
CA TYR A 103 2.12 -0.14 6.67
C TYR A 103 2.22 1.02 7.65
N TYR A 104 3.44 1.45 7.98
CA TYR A 104 3.67 2.50 8.98
C TYR A 104 5.03 3.15 8.81
N ALA A 105 5.24 4.33 9.42
CA ALA A 105 6.54 5.00 9.55
C ALA A 105 7.27 5.22 8.21
N MET A 106 6.51 5.58 7.15
CA MET A 106 7.07 5.87 5.83
C MET A 106 8.00 7.07 5.86
N GLN A 107 9.07 6.97 5.06
CA GLN A 107 10.03 8.05 4.81
C GLN A 107 10.38 8.08 3.34
N THR A 108 10.79 9.26 2.84
CA THR A 108 11.14 9.43 1.44
C THR A 108 12.55 9.95 1.25
N LEU A 109 13.07 9.76 0.06
CA LEU A 109 14.30 10.38 -0.42
C LEU A 109 14.10 10.92 -1.84
N LEU A 110 14.86 11.96 -2.17
CA LEU A 110 14.98 12.43 -3.54
C LEU A 110 16.12 11.66 -4.20
N ALA A 111 15.78 10.85 -5.20
CA ALA A 111 16.77 10.10 -5.97
C ALA A 111 17.58 11.05 -6.89
N PRO A 112 18.80 10.66 -7.31
CA PRO A 112 19.64 11.51 -8.17
C PRO A 112 19.00 11.88 -9.51
N ASP A 113 18.05 11.10 -9.99
CA ASP A 113 17.29 11.34 -11.23
C ASP A 113 16.02 12.20 -11.02
N GLY A 114 15.82 12.73 -9.83
CA GLY A 114 14.71 13.64 -9.47
C GLY A 114 13.44 12.94 -9.01
N ARG A 115 13.40 11.61 -8.98
CA ARG A 115 12.24 10.88 -8.42
C ARG A 115 12.19 11.01 -6.90
N ARG A 116 10.98 11.14 -6.35
CA ARG A 116 10.74 10.98 -4.91
C ARG A 116 10.40 9.52 -4.65
N ILE A 117 11.24 8.84 -3.87
CA ILE A 117 11.09 7.41 -3.55
C ILE A 117 10.72 7.26 -2.08
N MET A 118 9.68 6.50 -1.81
CA MET A 118 9.18 6.19 -0.47
C MET A 118 9.42 4.73 -0.13
N ILE A 119 9.77 4.49 1.15
CA ILE A 119 9.81 3.16 1.75
C ILE A 119 9.21 3.25 3.15
N ALA A 120 8.59 2.16 3.62
CA ALA A 120 7.95 2.11 4.92
C ALA A 120 8.22 0.80 5.66
N TRP A 121 8.00 0.81 6.96
CA TRP A 121 7.94 -0.39 7.77
C TRP A 121 6.63 -1.12 7.44
N MET A 122 6.75 -2.33 6.89
CA MET A 122 5.61 -3.18 6.58
C MET A 122 5.24 -3.98 7.82
N GLN A 123 4.69 -3.30 8.75
CA GLN A 123 4.16 -3.74 10.02
C GLN A 123 3.20 -2.65 10.53
N ASN A 124 2.50 -2.92 11.60
CA ASN A 124 1.71 -1.95 12.33
C ASN A 124 1.87 -2.22 13.82
N TRP A 125 1.83 -1.21 14.66
CA TRP A 125 1.90 -1.38 16.11
C TRP A 125 0.79 -2.29 16.65
N ASP A 126 -0.39 -2.29 16.02
CA ASP A 126 -1.52 -3.13 16.38
C ASP A 126 -1.33 -4.61 16.04
N THR A 127 -0.35 -4.94 15.17
CA THR A 127 0.01 -6.30 14.77
C THR A 127 1.42 -6.73 15.18
N LEU A 128 2.12 -5.91 15.98
CA LEU A 128 3.54 -6.08 16.33
C LEU A 128 3.86 -7.42 17.01
N ALA A 129 2.93 -8.00 17.76
CA ALA A 129 3.14 -9.27 18.45
C ALA A 129 3.18 -10.50 17.51
N TYR A 130 3.01 -10.28 16.22
CA TYR A 130 2.95 -11.36 15.25
C TYR A 130 4.29 -11.57 14.53
N ARG A 131 4.80 -12.80 14.59
CA ARG A 131 5.96 -13.23 13.80
C ARG A 131 5.48 -13.98 12.57
N CYS A 132 5.97 -13.58 11.39
CA CYS A 132 5.83 -14.36 10.18
C CYS A 132 6.65 -15.63 10.32
N ASN A 133 6.01 -16.74 10.70
CA ASN A 133 6.58 -18.10 10.64
C ASN A 133 8.03 -18.25 11.13
N ASP A 134 8.60 -19.41 10.97
CA ASP A 134 9.92 -19.84 11.42
C ASP A 134 11.11 -19.19 10.65
N SER A 135 10.96 -17.95 10.22
CA SER A 135 11.95 -17.25 9.39
C SER A 135 13.24 -16.84 10.14
N GLY A 136 13.23 -16.85 11.47
CA GLY A 136 14.37 -16.41 12.27
C GLY A 136 14.54 -14.88 12.36
N TRP A 137 13.70 -14.10 11.67
CA TRP A 137 13.66 -12.64 11.68
C TRP A 137 12.21 -12.12 11.85
N PHE A 138 12.08 -10.85 12.17
CA PHE A 138 10.81 -10.17 12.38
C PHE A 138 10.84 -8.77 11.79
N ALA A 139 9.70 -8.34 11.23
CA ALA A 139 9.51 -7.12 10.46
C ALA A 139 10.14 -7.18 9.06
N GLN A 140 9.64 -6.34 8.17
CA GLN A 140 10.12 -6.17 6.81
C GLN A 140 9.83 -4.77 6.32
N MET A 141 10.48 -4.36 5.24
CA MET A 141 10.20 -3.10 4.57
C MET A 141 9.26 -3.33 3.39
N SER A 142 8.50 -2.30 3.03
CA SER A 142 7.74 -2.28 1.79
C SER A 142 8.67 -2.27 0.58
N LEU A 143 8.13 -2.55 -0.60
CA LEU A 143 8.81 -2.18 -1.83
C LEU A 143 9.02 -0.66 -1.87
N PRO A 144 10.14 -0.19 -2.42
CA PRO A 144 10.30 1.23 -2.72
C PRO A 144 9.24 1.67 -3.75
N ARG A 145 8.63 2.83 -3.52
CA ARG A 145 7.55 3.37 -4.36
C ARG A 145 7.94 4.73 -4.92
N GLU A 146 7.75 4.93 -6.23
CA GLU A 146 7.84 6.25 -6.85
C GLU A 146 6.56 7.02 -6.56
N LEU A 147 6.71 8.27 -6.11
CA LEU A 147 5.60 9.16 -5.78
C LEU A 147 5.37 10.19 -6.88
N SER A 148 4.11 10.57 -7.07
CA SER A 148 3.70 11.72 -7.87
C SER A 148 2.42 12.32 -7.31
N VAL A 149 2.18 13.61 -7.59
CA VAL A 149 0.90 14.27 -7.31
C VAL A 149 0.16 14.49 -8.62
N LYS A 150 -1.03 13.91 -8.73
CA LYS A 150 -1.90 14.04 -9.90
C LYS A 150 -3.30 14.43 -9.43
N ASN A 151 -3.90 15.44 -10.05
CA ASN A 151 -5.25 15.92 -9.67
C ASN A 151 -5.40 16.21 -8.18
N GLY A 152 -4.33 16.69 -7.52
CA GLY A 152 -4.32 16.99 -6.09
C GLY A 152 -4.22 15.77 -5.17
N ARG A 153 -4.00 14.57 -5.69
CA ARG A 153 -3.86 13.32 -4.93
C ARG A 153 -2.46 12.73 -5.05
N LEU A 154 -2.03 12.02 -4.02
CA LEU A 154 -0.78 11.25 -4.04
C LEU A 154 -1.00 9.93 -4.80
N TYR A 155 -0.19 9.70 -5.81
CA TYR A 155 -0.08 8.44 -6.54
C TYR A 155 1.22 7.73 -6.20
N GLN A 156 1.18 6.41 -6.16
CA GLN A 156 2.31 5.56 -5.77
C GLN A 156 2.42 4.38 -6.72
N VAL A 157 3.58 4.19 -7.32
CA VAL A 157 3.85 3.01 -8.15
C VAL A 157 5.13 2.32 -7.70
N PRO A 158 5.29 1.01 -7.88
CA PRO A 158 6.56 0.35 -7.58
C PRO A 158 7.68 0.97 -8.40
N ILE A 159 8.89 1.05 -7.82
CA ILE A 159 10.04 1.57 -8.57
C ILE A 159 10.24 0.84 -9.89
N ARG A 160 10.56 1.61 -10.94
CA ARG A 160 10.74 1.11 -12.31
C ARG A 160 11.86 0.08 -12.46
N GLU A 161 12.83 0.08 -11.57
CA GLU A 161 13.94 -0.88 -11.53
C GLU A 161 13.46 -2.33 -11.38
N LEU A 162 12.30 -2.56 -10.76
CA LEU A 162 11.70 -3.88 -10.68
C LEU A 162 11.41 -4.49 -12.07
N ASN A 163 11.18 -3.66 -13.08
CA ASN A 163 10.91 -4.15 -14.44
C ASN A 163 12.11 -4.89 -15.04
N ALA A 164 13.34 -4.52 -14.67
CA ALA A 164 14.56 -5.20 -15.12
C ALA A 164 14.73 -6.59 -14.49
N MET A 165 14.01 -6.86 -13.40
CA MET A 165 14.06 -8.15 -12.68
C MET A 165 12.96 -9.11 -13.14
N ARG A 166 12.07 -8.67 -14.03
CA ARG A 166 10.95 -9.47 -14.53
C ARG A 166 11.42 -10.60 -15.45
N ALA A 167 10.90 -11.81 -15.22
CA ALA A 167 11.16 -13.00 -16.01
C ALA A 167 9.88 -13.83 -16.17
N ASN A 168 9.89 -14.82 -17.06
CA ASN A 168 8.84 -15.82 -17.21
C ASN A 168 7.43 -15.21 -17.36
N LYS A 169 7.27 -14.30 -18.33
CA LYS A 169 5.96 -13.68 -18.59
C LYS A 169 4.94 -14.73 -19.06
N VAL A 170 3.78 -14.74 -18.42
CA VAL A 170 2.58 -15.49 -18.80
C VAL A 170 1.43 -14.49 -18.98
N GLU A 171 0.63 -14.66 -20.01
CA GLU A 171 -0.44 -13.74 -20.37
C GLU A 171 -1.71 -14.48 -20.77
N TYR A 172 -2.84 -14.03 -20.21
CA TYR A 172 -4.16 -14.48 -20.57
C TYR A 172 -5.06 -13.28 -20.85
N ASN A 173 -5.84 -13.31 -21.89
CA ASN A 173 -6.72 -12.23 -22.30
C ASN A 173 -8.17 -12.73 -22.41
N ASN A 174 -9.12 -11.88 -21.97
CA ASN A 174 -10.55 -12.13 -22.06
C ASN A 174 -11.01 -13.45 -21.36
N VAL A 175 -10.36 -13.84 -20.29
CA VAL A 175 -10.78 -15.00 -19.50
C VAL A 175 -12.13 -14.70 -18.86
N VAL A 176 -13.15 -15.48 -19.18
CA VAL A 176 -14.48 -15.34 -18.57
C VAL A 176 -14.56 -16.20 -17.34
N ILE A 177 -14.87 -15.60 -16.22
CA ILE A 177 -15.12 -16.28 -14.93
C ILE A 177 -16.58 -16.04 -14.58
N LYS A 178 -17.33 -17.13 -14.35
CA LYS A 178 -18.75 -17.05 -14.03
C LYS A 178 -19.11 -18.10 -12.99
N ASP A 179 -19.48 -17.64 -11.81
CA ASP A 179 -20.01 -18.45 -10.70
C ASP A 179 -19.12 -19.67 -10.33
N THR A 180 -17.83 -19.58 -10.63
CA THR A 180 -16.87 -20.68 -10.42
C THR A 180 -15.52 -20.15 -9.98
N ARG A 181 -14.74 -21.01 -9.33
CA ARG A 181 -13.32 -20.75 -9.03
C ARG A 181 -12.46 -21.32 -10.16
N LEU A 182 -11.52 -20.54 -10.61
CA LEU A 182 -10.61 -20.88 -11.72
C LEU A 182 -9.17 -20.72 -11.28
N THR A 183 -8.34 -21.69 -11.60
CA THR A 183 -6.88 -21.59 -11.61
C THR A 183 -6.41 -21.50 -13.06
N LEU A 184 -5.39 -20.70 -13.33
CA LEU A 184 -4.79 -20.56 -14.64
C LEU A 184 -3.41 -21.22 -14.63
N ASP A 185 -3.09 -21.95 -15.70
CA ASP A 185 -1.81 -22.64 -15.81
C ASP A 185 -0.64 -21.65 -15.68
N GLN A 186 0.43 -22.07 -14.99
CA GLN A 186 1.62 -21.26 -14.68
C GLN A 186 1.38 -19.96 -13.87
N ILE A 187 0.16 -19.75 -13.35
CA ILE A 187 -0.10 -18.63 -12.43
C ILE A 187 -0.14 -19.16 -11.00
N GLU A 188 1.03 -19.21 -10.41
CA GLU A 188 1.26 -19.60 -9.02
C GLU A 188 2.56 -19.01 -8.50
N GLY A 189 2.76 -18.97 -7.21
CA GLY A 189 4.03 -18.57 -6.62
C GLY A 189 3.90 -17.66 -5.41
N ARG A 190 5.05 -17.36 -4.82
CA ARG A 190 5.18 -16.44 -3.68
C ARG A 190 6.04 -15.23 -4.01
N THR A 191 6.62 -15.17 -5.20
CA THR A 191 7.42 -14.04 -5.69
C THR A 191 6.99 -13.76 -7.12
N VAL A 192 5.83 -13.13 -7.25
CA VAL A 192 5.16 -12.86 -8.53
C VAL A 192 4.58 -11.45 -8.56
N ASP A 193 4.49 -10.90 -9.75
CA ASP A 193 3.89 -9.62 -10.06
C ASP A 193 2.73 -9.86 -11.04
N LEU A 194 1.52 -9.58 -10.61
CA LEU A 194 0.29 -9.80 -11.34
C LEU A 194 -0.28 -8.45 -11.77
N GLU A 195 -0.40 -8.20 -13.05
CA GLU A 195 -1.15 -7.08 -13.59
C GLU A 195 -2.52 -7.59 -14.06
N LEU A 196 -3.58 -7.10 -13.45
CA LEU A 196 -4.95 -7.53 -13.66
C LEU A 196 -5.81 -6.39 -14.18
N VAL A 197 -6.63 -6.68 -15.19
CA VAL A 197 -7.73 -5.81 -15.60
C VAL A 197 -9.02 -6.61 -15.48
N ILE A 198 -9.89 -6.18 -14.56
CA ILE A 198 -11.15 -6.86 -14.24
C ILE A 198 -12.30 -5.97 -14.73
N ARG A 199 -13.21 -6.54 -15.52
CA ARG A 199 -14.38 -5.85 -16.03
C ARG A 199 -15.59 -6.76 -16.11
N PRO A 200 -16.82 -6.24 -16.15
CA PRO A 200 -18.00 -7.07 -16.36
C PRO A 200 -17.93 -7.75 -17.74
N ALA A 201 -18.38 -8.99 -17.80
CA ALA A 201 -18.50 -9.70 -19.08
C ALA A 201 -19.60 -9.09 -19.97
N ASP A 202 -20.63 -8.53 -19.34
CA ASP A 202 -21.72 -7.77 -19.93
C ASP A 202 -21.81 -6.41 -19.25
N LYS A 203 -21.84 -5.33 -20.02
CA LYS A 203 -21.89 -3.95 -19.49
C LYS A 203 -23.17 -3.65 -18.72
N ASP A 204 -24.25 -4.30 -19.08
CA ASP A 204 -25.57 -4.10 -18.47
C ASP A 204 -25.80 -5.02 -17.26
N ASN A 205 -24.88 -5.95 -16.97
CA ASN A 205 -25.01 -6.90 -15.90
C ASN A 205 -23.68 -7.06 -15.14
N LEU A 206 -23.51 -6.26 -14.06
CA LEU A 206 -22.33 -6.31 -13.22
C LEU A 206 -22.27 -7.63 -12.44
N TYR A 207 -21.04 -8.17 -12.30
CA TYR A 207 -20.79 -9.21 -11.30
C TYR A 207 -20.93 -8.61 -9.89
N LYS A 208 -21.36 -9.40 -8.92
CA LYS A 208 -21.54 -8.95 -7.53
C LYS A 208 -20.24 -8.84 -6.76
N LYS A 209 -19.30 -9.76 -7.04
CA LYS A 209 -17.95 -9.71 -6.51
C LYS A 209 -16.94 -10.39 -7.43
N PHE A 210 -15.71 -9.91 -7.38
CA PHE A 210 -14.53 -10.58 -7.90
C PHE A 210 -13.58 -10.87 -6.74
N GLU A 211 -12.95 -12.04 -6.75
CA GLU A 211 -12.04 -12.49 -5.69
C GLU A 211 -10.77 -13.09 -6.29
N LEU A 212 -9.64 -12.59 -5.85
CA LEU A 212 -8.32 -13.17 -6.05
C LEU A 212 -7.90 -13.84 -4.74
N CYS A 213 -7.71 -15.16 -4.75
CA CYS A 213 -7.05 -15.87 -3.67
C CYS A 213 -5.57 -16.01 -3.98
N PHE A 214 -4.73 -15.86 -2.97
CA PHE A 214 -3.28 -15.99 -3.08
C PHE A 214 -2.69 -16.61 -1.82
N ALA A 215 -1.46 -17.07 -1.90
CA ALA A 215 -0.80 -17.85 -0.85
C ALA A 215 -1.72 -18.99 -0.40
N GLU A 216 -2.29 -19.68 -1.38
CA GLU A 216 -3.35 -20.68 -1.21
C GLU A 216 -2.78 -22.09 -1.18
N ASN A 217 -3.32 -22.91 -0.30
CA ASN A 217 -3.19 -24.37 -0.27
C ASN A 217 -4.54 -24.99 0.13
N GLU A 218 -4.60 -26.28 0.38
CA GLU A 218 -5.82 -26.99 0.73
C GLU A 218 -6.57 -26.43 1.96
N LYS A 219 -5.87 -25.74 2.88
CA LYS A 219 -6.42 -25.29 4.16
C LYS A 219 -6.45 -23.76 4.31
N TYR A 220 -5.48 -23.06 3.76
CA TYR A 220 -5.22 -21.67 4.07
C TYR A 220 -5.10 -20.83 2.81
N HIS A 221 -5.52 -19.59 2.91
CA HIS A 221 -5.41 -18.58 1.84
C HIS A 221 -5.58 -17.16 2.38
N SER A 222 -5.21 -16.18 1.59
CA SER A 222 -5.59 -14.79 1.73
C SER A 222 -6.32 -14.33 0.48
N THR A 223 -7.14 -13.27 0.58
CA THR A 223 -7.97 -12.81 -0.53
C THR A 223 -7.89 -11.31 -0.74
N LEU A 224 -8.04 -10.92 -2.01
CA LEU A 224 -8.52 -9.61 -2.42
C LEU A 224 -9.93 -9.78 -2.97
N CYS A 225 -10.89 -9.03 -2.46
CA CYS A 225 -12.29 -9.11 -2.86
C CYS A 225 -12.79 -7.72 -3.28
N PHE A 226 -13.19 -7.57 -4.54
CA PHE A 226 -13.79 -6.35 -5.06
C PHE A 226 -15.30 -6.53 -5.23
N ARG A 227 -16.06 -5.53 -4.76
CA ARG A 227 -17.51 -5.43 -4.92
C ARG A 227 -17.83 -4.15 -5.70
N PRO A 228 -18.17 -4.27 -6.98
CA PRO A 228 -18.35 -3.11 -7.84
C PRO A 228 -19.56 -2.24 -7.44
N ASP A 229 -20.64 -2.81 -6.93
CA ASP A 229 -21.83 -2.11 -6.44
C ASP A 229 -21.55 -1.22 -5.21
N GLU A 230 -20.62 -1.62 -4.38
CA GLU A 230 -20.15 -0.87 -3.21
C GLU A 230 -18.92 0.01 -3.55
N SER A 231 -18.28 -0.22 -4.69
CA SER A 231 -16.97 0.34 -5.04
C SER A 231 -15.90 0.05 -3.99
N VAL A 232 -15.92 -1.12 -3.36
CA VAL A 232 -15.04 -1.50 -2.26
C VAL A 232 -14.10 -2.62 -2.66
N LEU A 233 -12.80 -2.38 -2.47
CA LEU A 233 -11.78 -3.43 -2.47
C LEU A 233 -11.38 -3.76 -1.04
N LYS A 234 -11.40 -5.06 -0.72
CA LYS A 234 -11.04 -5.59 0.60
C LYS A 234 -9.87 -6.57 0.49
N ILE A 235 -8.88 -6.42 1.35
CA ILE A 235 -7.88 -7.44 1.65
C ILE A 235 -8.28 -8.20 2.91
N ASP A 236 -8.20 -9.53 2.89
CA ASP A 236 -8.59 -10.38 4.00
C ASP A 236 -7.63 -11.56 4.16
N ARG A 237 -7.03 -11.69 5.34
CA ARG A 237 -6.13 -12.80 5.73
C ARG A 237 -6.68 -13.66 6.87
N LYS A 238 -8.00 -13.64 7.09
CA LYS A 238 -8.65 -14.40 8.16
C LYS A 238 -8.34 -15.90 8.07
N PHE A 239 -8.25 -16.42 6.86
CA PHE A 239 -7.98 -17.84 6.60
C PHE A 239 -6.51 -18.14 6.28
N SER A 240 -5.59 -17.27 6.65
CA SER A 240 -4.14 -17.42 6.40
C SER A 240 -3.43 -18.43 7.33
N GLY A 241 -4.15 -19.06 8.25
CA GLY A 241 -3.57 -20.00 9.23
C GLY A 241 -3.03 -19.34 10.49
N SER A 242 -3.38 -18.07 10.75
CA SER A 242 -3.05 -17.41 12.01
C SER A 242 -3.82 -18.03 13.18
N GLU A 243 -3.10 -18.38 14.24
CA GLU A 243 -3.68 -18.87 15.50
C GLU A 243 -4.05 -17.73 16.47
N ARG A 244 -3.77 -16.49 16.10
CA ARG A 244 -4.00 -15.32 16.95
C ARG A 244 -5.12 -14.44 16.40
N ALA A 245 -5.85 -13.80 17.31
CA ALA A 245 -6.80 -12.75 16.98
C ALA A 245 -6.01 -11.46 16.63
N LEU A 246 -5.78 -11.25 15.34
CA LEU A 246 -5.13 -10.08 14.77
C LEU A 246 -6.13 -9.29 13.94
N VAL A 247 -5.73 -8.09 13.52
CA VAL A 247 -6.41 -7.41 12.42
C VAL A 247 -6.29 -8.30 11.17
N HIS A 248 -7.43 -8.76 10.67
CA HIS A 248 -7.47 -9.71 9.58
C HIS A 248 -7.79 -9.07 8.24
N GLN A 249 -8.45 -7.92 8.23
CA GLN A 249 -8.97 -7.32 7.02
C GLN A 249 -8.86 -5.80 7.06
N SER A 250 -8.73 -5.21 5.88
CA SER A 250 -8.87 -3.80 5.63
C SER A 250 -9.59 -3.58 4.30
N SER A 251 -10.21 -2.41 4.14
CA SER A 251 -10.98 -2.07 2.94
C SER A 251 -10.74 -0.63 2.55
N CYS A 252 -10.81 -0.33 1.26
CA CYS A 252 -10.84 1.03 0.74
C CYS A 252 -11.95 1.21 -0.30
N LEU A 253 -12.41 2.45 -0.44
CA LEU A 253 -13.20 2.81 -1.60
C LEU A 253 -12.28 2.90 -2.81
N VAL A 254 -12.67 2.26 -3.90
CA VAL A 254 -11.95 2.35 -5.18
C VAL A 254 -12.60 3.45 -6.01
N ASN A 255 -11.84 4.48 -6.31
CA ASN A 255 -12.30 5.52 -7.22
C ASN A 255 -12.28 4.98 -8.65
N GLY A 256 -13.34 5.20 -9.39
CA GLY A 256 -13.39 4.82 -10.80
C GLY A 256 -14.76 5.06 -11.40
N ASP A 257 -14.80 5.85 -12.47
CA ASP A 257 -16.01 6.07 -13.28
C ASP A 257 -16.26 4.93 -14.27
N SER A 258 -15.33 3.97 -14.36
CA SER A 258 -15.43 2.82 -15.24
C SER A 258 -15.70 1.55 -14.44
N ASN A 259 -16.55 0.69 -14.98
CA ASN A 259 -16.75 -0.66 -14.45
C ASN A 259 -15.49 -1.56 -14.59
N GLU A 260 -14.31 -0.94 -14.76
CA GLU A 260 -13.03 -1.60 -14.93
C GLU A 260 -12.15 -1.33 -13.71
N LEU A 261 -11.62 -2.38 -13.11
CA LEU A 261 -10.66 -2.32 -12.01
C LEU A 261 -9.30 -2.79 -12.52
N LYS A 262 -8.28 -1.96 -12.37
CA LYS A 262 -6.89 -2.32 -12.60
C LYS A 262 -6.18 -2.58 -11.30
N LEU A 263 -5.53 -3.71 -11.19
CA LEU A 263 -4.71 -4.07 -10.05
C LEU A 263 -3.32 -4.49 -10.50
N ARG A 264 -2.30 -4.00 -9.82
CA ARG A 264 -0.98 -4.62 -9.84
C ARG A 264 -0.72 -5.20 -8.45
N VAL A 265 -0.64 -6.52 -8.37
CA VAL A 265 -0.48 -7.26 -7.12
C VAL A 265 0.91 -7.87 -7.09
N ILE A 266 1.75 -7.38 -6.21
CA ILE A 266 3.11 -7.90 -6.05
C ILE A 266 3.16 -8.74 -4.78
N LEU A 267 3.42 -10.04 -4.95
CA LEU A 267 3.69 -10.97 -3.86
C LEU A 267 5.19 -11.12 -3.68
N ASP A 268 5.65 -11.00 -2.46
CA ASP A 268 6.94 -11.51 -2.02
C ASP A 268 6.69 -12.58 -0.95
N LYS A 269 7.74 -13.26 -0.51
CA LYS A 269 7.66 -14.44 0.39
C LYS A 269 6.65 -14.27 1.52
N PHE A 270 6.61 -13.11 2.15
CA PHE A 270 5.75 -12.82 3.32
C PHE A 270 4.97 -11.51 3.19
N SER A 271 4.83 -10.95 2.00
CA SER A 271 4.11 -9.70 1.79
C SER A 271 3.28 -9.70 0.51
N VAL A 272 2.26 -8.87 0.51
CA VAL A 272 1.48 -8.49 -0.65
C VAL A 272 1.35 -6.97 -0.68
N GLU A 273 1.63 -6.37 -1.83
CA GLU A 273 1.37 -4.96 -2.11
C GLU A 273 0.49 -4.85 -3.35
N VAL A 274 -0.64 -4.16 -3.21
CA VAL A 274 -1.69 -4.03 -4.21
C VAL A 274 -1.80 -2.58 -4.63
N PHE A 275 -1.38 -2.28 -5.85
CA PHE A 275 -1.50 -0.96 -6.45
C PHE A 275 -2.77 -0.93 -7.31
N ILE A 276 -3.65 0.01 -7.00
CA ILE A 276 -5.01 0.10 -7.56
C ILE A 276 -5.05 1.27 -8.54
N ASN A 277 -5.64 1.06 -9.72
CA ASN A 277 -5.87 2.07 -10.74
C ASN A 277 -4.63 2.94 -11.00
N ASP A 278 -3.54 2.26 -11.44
CA ASP A 278 -2.25 2.90 -11.74
C ASP A 278 -1.62 3.63 -10.54
N GLY A 279 -1.90 3.17 -9.32
CA GLY A 279 -1.30 3.65 -8.08
C GLY A 279 -2.05 4.78 -7.39
N GLU A 280 -3.31 5.03 -7.73
CA GLU A 280 -4.16 5.99 -7.04
C GLU A 280 -4.36 5.64 -5.56
N GLN A 281 -4.43 4.34 -5.26
CA GLN A 281 -4.48 3.80 -3.91
C GLN A 281 -3.58 2.57 -3.80
N VAL A 282 -3.13 2.26 -2.61
CA VAL A 282 -2.30 1.08 -2.34
C VAL A 282 -2.77 0.39 -1.07
N MET A 283 -2.74 -0.94 -1.08
CA MET A 283 -3.02 -1.77 0.10
C MET A 283 -1.86 -2.73 0.34
N SER A 284 -1.33 -2.76 1.55
CA SER A 284 -0.21 -3.63 1.93
C SER A 284 -0.57 -4.53 3.10
N ALA A 285 -0.10 -5.77 3.05
CA ALA A 285 -0.26 -6.70 4.17
C ALA A 285 0.87 -7.73 4.22
N VAL A 286 1.16 -8.16 5.43
CA VAL A 286 2.00 -9.33 5.69
C VAL A 286 1.22 -10.60 5.37
N ILE A 287 1.83 -11.52 4.64
CA ILE A 287 1.29 -12.85 4.36
C ILE A 287 1.71 -13.79 5.50
N LEU A 288 0.73 -14.41 6.15
CA LEU A 288 0.93 -15.26 7.32
C LEU A 288 1.06 -16.74 6.97
N THR A 289 0.58 -17.13 5.79
CA THR A 289 0.62 -18.51 5.29
C THR A 289 2.05 -18.96 5.01
N LYS A 290 2.36 -20.20 5.29
CA LYS A 290 3.68 -20.81 5.00
C LYS A 290 4.03 -20.71 3.51
N GLN A 291 5.31 -20.67 3.18
CA GLN A 291 5.80 -20.42 1.80
C GLN A 291 5.43 -21.51 0.80
N GLU A 292 5.13 -22.72 1.25
CA GLU A 292 4.69 -23.84 0.41
C GLU A 292 3.29 -23.59 -0.20
N ALA A 293 2.50 -22.70 0.40
CA ALA A 293 1.20 -22.29 -0.12
C ALA A 293 1.40 -21.31 -1.29
N LYS A 294 1.50 -21.85 -2.51
CA LYS A 294 1.82 -21.11 -3.75
C LYS A 294 0.62 -20.85 -4.64
N GLY A 295 -0.53 -21.44 -4.33
CA GLY A 295 -1.73 -21.35 -5.15
C GLY A 295 -2.23 -19.93 -5.33
N ILE A 296 -2.71 -19.65 -6.54
CA ILE A 296 -3.40 -18.43 -6.93
C ILE A 296 -4.65 -18.85 -7.69
N SER A 297 -5.82 -18.35 -7.27
CA SER A 297 -7.09 -18.66 -7.91
C SER A 297 -8.00 -17.43 -7.99
N PHE A 298 -8.92 -17.45 -8.92
CA PHE A 298 -9.84 -16.37 -9.23
C PHE A 298 -11.27 -16.84 -9.12
N PHE A 299 -12.18 -16.01 -8.65
CA PHE A 299 -13.61 -16.28 -8.57
C PHE A 299 -14.41 -15.03 -8.91
N ALA A 300 -15.55 -15.21 -9.57
CA ALA A 300 -16.55 -14.15 -9.73
C ALA A 300 -17.94 -14.69 -9.41
N ASP A 301 -18.72 -13.94 -8.61
CA ASP A 301 -20.17 -14.12 -8.43
C ASP A 301 -20.86 -13.28 -9.50
N GLY A 302 -21.45 -13.93 -10.50
CA GLY A 302 -21.82 -13.36 -11.79
C GLY A 302 -20.67 -13.51 -12.81
N ALA A 303 -20.76 -12.80 -13.94
CA ALA A 303 -19.83 -12.96 -15.04
C ALA A 303 -18.84 -11.78 -15.13
N ALA A 304 -17.56 -12.04 -14.87
CA ALA A 304 -16.46 -11.11 -15.05
C ALA A 304 -15.53 -11.53 -16.19
N LYS A 305 -14.91 -10.56 -16.85
CA LYS A 305 -13.77 -10.76 -17.76
C LYS A 305 -12.49 -10.34 -17.08
N LEU A 306 -11.47 -11.18 -17.22
CA LEU A 306 -10.15 -10.95 -16.68
C LEU A 306 -9.12 -10.94 -17.78
N ASP A 307 -8.32 -9.88 -17.84
CA ASP A 307 -7.03 -9.89 -18.52
C ASP A 307 -5.95 -9.95 -17.43
N ILE A 308 -4.97 -10.81 -17.61
CA ILE A 308 -3.90 -11.01 -16.65
C ILE A 308 -2.56 -11.14 -17.34
N VAL A 309 -1.60 -10.38 -16.84
CA VAL A 309 -0.17 -10.57 -17.14
C VAL A 309 0.52 -10.88 -15.83
N THR A 310 1.22 -11.99 -15.76
CA THR A 310 2.05 -12.34 -14.63
C THR A 310 3.50 -12.48 -15.03
N VAL A 311 4.39 -12.07 -14.14
CA VAL A 311 5.83 -12.27 -14.27
C VAL A 311 6.37 -12.76 -12.93
N SER A 312 7.39 -13.60 -12.96
CA SER A 312 8.19 -13.87 -11.77
C SER A 312 9.32 -12.87 -11.68
N TYR A 313 9.88 -12.71 -10.48
CA TYR A 313 11.12 -11.98 -10.32
C TYR A 313 12.31 -12.94 -10.27
N THR A 314 13.38 -12.59 -10.99
CA THR A 314 14.68 -13.26 -10.80
C THR A 314 15.20 -12.89 -9.43
N HIS A 315 15.47 -13.89 -8.59
CA HIS A 315 16.16 -13.63 -7.33
C HIS A 315 17.59 -13.19 -7.62
N LEU A 316 17.91 -11.95 -7.29
CA LEU A 316 19.30 -11.59 -7.04
C LEU A 316 19.75 -12.44 -5.84
N ARG A 317 20.60 -13.43 -6.08
CA ARG A 317 21.25 -14.15 -4.99
C ARG A 317 22.07 -13.12 -4.23
N ALA A 318 21.85 -12.99 -2.93
CA ALA A 318 22.58 -12.06 -2.05
C ALA A 318 24.12 -12.22 -2.10
N HIS A 319 24.61 -13.30 -2.71
CA HIS A 319 26.03 -13.58 -2.91
C HIS A 319 26.64 -12.94 -4.17
N GLU A 320 25.85 -12.48 -5.13
CA GLU A 320 26.41 -11.89 -6.37
C GLU A 320 26.69 -10.40 -6.24
N THR A 321 26.05 -9.71 -5.31
CA THR A 321 26.28 -8.27 -5.07
C THR A 321 27.55 -7.98 -4.27
N ALA A 322 28.03 -8.91 -3.47
CA ALA A 322 29.27 -8.74 -2.71
C ALA A 322 30.55 -9.02 -3.54
N ALA A 323 30.46 -9.80 -4.62
CA ALA A 323 31.61 -10.17 -5.44
C ALA A 323 31.92 -9.15 -6.56
N ASN A 324 31.00 -8.25 -6.88
CA ASN A 324 31.18 -7.25 -7.95
C ASN A 324 31.46 -5.83 -7.42
N LEU A 325 31.72 -5.67 -6.13
CA LEU A 325 32.08 -4.40 -5.49
C LEU A 325 33.55 -4.35 -5.00
N VAL A 326 34.43 -5.18 -5.57
CA VAL A 326 35.90 -5.09 -5.36
C VAL A 326 36.56 -4.74 -6.68
#